data_55cd48be1f5e1719e4b4a12101488f3e
#
_entry.id   55cd48be1f5e1719e4b4a12101488f3e
#
_cell.length_a   1.000
_cell.length_b   1.000
_cell.length_c   1.000
_cell.angle_alpha   90.00
_cell.angle_beta   90.00
_cell.angle_gamma   90.00
#
_symmetry.space_group_name_H-M   'P 1'
#
loop_
_entity.id
_entity.type
_entity.pdbx_description
1 polymer ?
#
loop_
_entity_poly.entity_id
_entity_poly.type
_entity_poly.pdbx_seq_one_letter_code
_entity_poly.pdbx_strand_id
1 'polypeptide(L)'
;MQYLAIVAAVVGIAAAAPVRAQDEQTLPTEPYSVDDSYLSGLKWRNVGPDRGGRSIAVSGSASRPNEYYFGATGGGLWKTIDGGTSWKVMTDGKVDNGVVGGVAVCEANPDILYFTTGETELRGNVQPGHGVFKSLDSGKTWTSAGLKKVRNFSRVRIDPKDCNTLFVAGFGHYGAPREDRGVYKSSDGGANWRKVLYRDERSGAVDISIDPKDPKTIYASLWEAWRRPWGMSSGGPGSGLFKSVDGGEHWSELTRNPGMPAGPIGKIGVTVSPVDSARVYALVEAKDGGMFVTDDGGATWRRTSDSRDIRQRAFYYTRLQADPKVKDRVYVLNVNFLRSDDGGKTFPTKIKVPHGDNHDLWIAPNDNQRMIEANDGGGTISVNGGKSWTKESYPTAQIYRLTISNHYPYFVCGAQQDNSSICVPSKDWKHVNVLGGQYGFAVAGGESGYIANDPQDPNVFYAGSYGGALDRFDYSTGQTRSVNVLPDNPMGYSASDIGERFQWTYPIVFDPQDKNRLYASSQHVWQTLDQGQSWQRISPDLTRHDPATLGPSGGGITLDQTGVETYSTVFALAPSRLEPNVIWAGSDDGLVHVTRDDGRSWQNVTPAGLP
;
A
#
# COMPACT_ATOMS: atom_id res chain seq x y z
N MET A 1 86.00 -58.87 -25.40
CA MET A 1 85.06 -59.24 -26.44
C MET A 1 83.67 -59.22 -25.83
N GLN A 2 83.00 -58.15 -25.95
CA GLN A 2 81.70 -57.99 -25.31
C GLN A 2 80.74 -57.44 -26.36
N TYR A 3 79.67 -58.15 -26.55
CA TYR A 3 78.57 -57.76 -27.46
C TYR A 3 77.66 -56.75 -26.77
N LEU A 4 77.44 -55.60 -27.46
CA LEU A 4 76.43 -54.61 -27.06
C LEU A 4 75.09 -55.00 -27.69
N ALA A 5 74.10 -55.23 -26.91
CA ALA A 5 72.70 -55.43 -27.37
C ALA A 5 71.99 -54.11 -27.31
N ILE A 6 71.50 -53.59 -28.43
CA ILE A 6 70.62 -52.42 -28.52
C ILE A 6 69.18 -52.87 -28.36
N VAL A 7 68.50 -52.41 -27.33
CA VAL A 7 67.06 -52.59 -27.16
C VAL A 7 66.35 -51.39 -27.78
N ALA A 8 65.61 -51.59 -28.85
CA ALA A 8 64.72 -50.59 -29.43
C ALA A 8 63.41 -50.55 -28.69
N ALA A 9 63.13 -49.47 -28.06
CA ALA A 9 61.82 -49.23 -27.44
C ALA A 9 60.85 -48.75 -28.53
N VAL A 10 59.80 -49.53 -28.78
CA VAL A 10 58.63 -49.12 -29.59
C VAL A 10 57.68 -48.31 -28.74
N VAL A 11 57.57 -47.02 -29.02
CA VAL A 11 56.57 -46.18 -28.42
C VAL A 11 55.25 -46.37 -29.18
N GLY A 12 54.34 -47.10 -28.59
CA GLY A 12 52.96 -47.23 -29.08
C GLY A 12 52.16 -45.97 -28.81
N ILE A 13 51.82 -45.23 -29.87
CA ILE A 13 50.83 -44.13 -29.77
C ILE A 13 49.47 -44.76 -29.67
N ALA A 14 48.90 -44.76 -28.46
CA ALA A 14 47.47 -45.08 -28.27
C ALA A 14 46.65 -43.91 -28.79
N ALA A 15 45.94 -44.09 -29.87
CA ALA A 15 44.93 -43.16 -30.36
C ALA A 15 43.79 -43.09 -29.34
N ALA A 16 43.63 -41.96 -28.70
CA ALA A 16 42.46 -41.71 -27.86
C ALA A 16 41.21 -41.71 -28.74
N ALA A 17 40.29 -42.60 -28.45
CA ALA A 17 38.96 -42.60 -29.04
C ALA A 17 38.23 -41.29 -28.65
N PRO A 18 37.48 -40.66 -29.55
CA PRO A 18 36.73 -39.47 -29.20
C PRO A 18 35.67 -39.83 -28.13
N VAL A 19 35.70 -39.15 -27.00
CA VAL A 19 34.63 -39.17 -26.01
C VAL A 19 33.39 -38.67 -26.74
N ARG A 20 32.43 -39.54 -26.98
CA ARG A 20 31.09 -39.14 -27.42
C ARG A 20 30.57 -38.18 -26.36
N ALA A 21 30.24 -36.97 -26.73
CA ALA A 21 29.41 -36.07 -25.94
C ALA A 21 28.16 -36.88 -25.58
N GLN A 22 27.87 -36.97 -24.28
CA GLN A 22 26.58 -37.45 -23.82
C GLN A 22 25.55 -36.55 -24.46
N ASP A 23 24.54 -37.16 -25.07
CA ASP A 23 23.38 -36.45 -25.61
C ASP A 23 22.92 -35.45 -24.55
N GLU A 24 22.98 -34.18 -24.86
CA GLU A 24 22.22 -33.17 -24.14
C GLU A 24 20.78 -33.63 -24.14
N GLN A 25 20.30 -34.11 -23.01
CA GLN A 25 18.88 -34.31 -22.82
C GLN A 25 18.25 -32.94 -22.97
N THR A 26 17.73 -32.65 -24.16
CA THR A 26 16.84 -31.52 -24.38
C THR A 26 15.71 -31.64 -23.38
N LEU A 27 15.71 -30.77 -22.37
CA LEU A 27 14.57 -30.65 -21.47
C LEU A 27 13.31 -30.45 -22.33
N PRO A 28 12.19 -31.10 -22.00
CA PRO A 28 10.96 -30.95 -22.75
C PRO A 28 10.63 -29.46 -22.84
N THR A 29 10.44 -28.96 -24.03
CA THR A 29 10.09 -27.55 -24.31
C THR A 29 8.62 -27.24 -24.02
N GLU A 30 7.81 -28.25 -23.75
CA GLU A 30 6.41 -28.06 -23.33
C GLU A 30 6.37 -27.89 -21.81
N PRO A 31 5.66 -26.87 -21.30
CA PRO A 31 5.46 -26.73 -19.87
C PRO A 31 4.76 -27.99 -19.35
N TYR A 32 5.29 -28.60 -18.31
CA TYR A 32 4.63 -29.71 -17.63
C TYR A 32 3.24 -29.23 -17.17
N SER A 33 2.20 -29.65 -17.88
CA SER A 33 0.84 -29.45 -17.41
C SER A 33 0.56 -30.54 -16.36
N VAL A 34 0.45 -30.12 -15.11
CA VAL A 34 -0.07 -30.99 -14.05
C VAL A 34 -1.58 -31.07 -14.28
N ASP A 35 -2.10 -32.26 -14.43
CA ASP A 35 -3.55 -32.48 -14.52
C ASP A 35 -4.23 -31.90 -13.28
N ASP A 36 -5.23 -31.05 -13.47
CA ASP A 36 -5.95 -30.38 -12.39
C ASP A 36 -6.54 -31.33 -11.35
N SER A 37 -6.78 -32.59 -11.74
CA SER A 37 -7.25 -33.63 -10.83
C SER A 37 -6.28 -33.88 -9.66
N TYR A 38 -4.96 -33.77 -9.88
CA TYR A 38 -3.96 -33.89 -8.82
C TYR A 38 -4.01 -32.73 -7.83
N LEU A 39 -4.46 -31.57 -8.26
CA LEU A 39 -4.56 -30.36 -7.44
C LEU A 39 -5.92 -30.22 -6.78
N SER A 40 -6.93 -30.97 -7.22
CA SER A 40 -8.32 -30.85 -6.76
C SER A 40 -8.51 -31.11 -5.25
N GLY A 41 -7.61 -31.87 -4.63
CA GLY A 41 -7.58 -32.12 -3.18
C GLY A 41 -6.93 -31.01 -2.36
N LEU A 42 -6.21 -30.08 -2.99
CA LEU A 42 -5.57 -28.97 -2.30
C LEU A 42 -6.60 -27.87 -2.02
N LYS A 43 -6.59 -27.38 -0.79
CA LYS A 43 -7.46 -26.28 -0.36
C LYS A 43 -6.63 -25.23 0.38
N TRP A 44 -6.84 -23.98 0.04
CA TRP A 44 -6.30 -22.87 0.81
C TRP A 44 -6.90 -22.85 2.22
N ARG A 45 -6.07 -22.70 3.21
CA ARG A 45 -6.48 -22.51 4.61
C ARG A 45 -5.92 -21.19 5.11
N ASN A 46 -6.79 -20.32 5.55
CA ASN A 46 -6.40 -19.10 6.24
C ASN A 46 -5.86 -19.46 7.64
N VAL A 47 -4.67 -18.97 7.98
CA VAL A 47 -4.04 -19.16 9.30
C VAL A 47 -4.00 -17.86 10.11
N GLY A 48 -4.65 -16.79 9.63
CA GLY A 48 -4.58 -15.46 10.22
C GLY A 48 -3.34 -14.67 9.74
N PRO A 49 -2.98 -13.59 10.45
CA PRO A 49 -3.65 -13.07 11.63
C PRO A 49 -5.01 -12.43 11.32
N ASP A 50 -5.98 -12.53 12.24
CA ASP A 50 -7.23 -11.76 12.20
C ASP A 50 -6.96 -10.35 12.74
N ARG A 51 -6.00 -9.68 12.15
CA ARG A 51 -5.62 -8.29 12.34
C ARG A 51 -5.92 -7.56 11.05
N GLY A 52 -6.75 -6.54 11.11
CA GLY A 52 -7.10 -5.77 9.93
C GLY A 52 -5.88 -5.12 9.27
N GLY A 53 -6.08 -4.65 8.06
CA GLY A 53 -5.09 -3.90 7.27
C GLY A 53 -5.80 -2.79 6.52
N ARG A 54 -5.03 -1.93 5.87
CA ARG A 54 -5.49 -0.69 5.24
C ARG A 54 -6.77 -0.84 4.43
N SER A 55 -7.74 0.04 4.75
CA SER A 55 -8.94 0.31 3.98
C SER A 55 -8.98 1.78 3.58
N ILE A 56 -9.39 2.09 2.33
CA ILE A 56 -9.47 3.46 1.80
C ILE A 56 -10.84 3.80 1.22
N ALA A 57 -11.80 2.89 1.36
CA ALA A 57 -13.14 3.07 0.81
C ALA A 57 -14.18 2.46 1.72
N VAL A 58 -15.22 3.23 2.04
CA VAL A 58 -16.36 2.76 2.83
C VAL A 58 -17.68 3.24 2.26
N SER A 59 -18.74 2.46 2.50
CA SER A 59 -20.11 2.83 2.19
C SER A 59 -21.09 2.10 3.09
N GLY A 60 -22.28 2.66 3.24
CA GLY A 60 -23.40 2.04 3.95
C GLY A 60 -24.71 2.26 3.22
N SER A 61 -25.81 1.89 3.83
CA SER A 61 -27.16 2.13 3.33
C SER A 61 -28.01 2.84 4.36
N ALA A 62 -28.70 3.91 3.94
CA ALA A 62 -29.64 4.61 4.80
C ALA A 62 -30.84 3.73 5.18
N SER A 63 -31.31 2.90 4.26
CA SER A 63 -32.48 2.02 4.43
C SER A 63 -32.17 0.67 5.09
N ARG A 64 -30.87 0.25 5.13
CA ARG A 64 -30.41 -1.01 5.74
C ARG A 64 -29.42 -0.71 6.86
N PRO A 65 -29.89 -0.43 8.09
CA PRO A 65 -29.08 0.18 9.14
C PRO A 65 -27.90 -0.69 9.65
N ASN A 66 -27.91 -1.98 9.41
CA ASN A 66 -26.83 -2.91 9.80
C ASN A 66 -25.95 -3.33 8.62
N GLU A 67 -26.19 -2.79 7.41
CA GLU A 67 -25.44 -3.14 6.21
C GLU A 67 -24.38 -2.08 5.90
N TYR A 68 -23.13 -2.51 5.87
CA TYR A 68 -21.99 -1.66 5.56
C TYR A 68 -20.95 -2.41 4.71
N TYR A 69 -20.12 -1.66 4.02
CA TYR A 69 -19.06 -2.15 3.15
C TYR A 69 -17.76 -1.42 3.43
N PHE A 70 -16.64 -2.15 3.43
CA PHE A 70 -15.33 -1.54 3.34
C PHE A 70 -14.48 -2.21 2.26
N GLY A 71 -13.60 -1.43 1.62
CA GLY A 71 -12.67 -1.87 0.59
C GLY A 71 -11.24 -1.86 1.10
N ALA A 72 -10.61 -3.04 1.16
CA ALA A 72 -9.22 -3.18 1.55
C ALA A 72 -8.27 -2.98 0.36
N THR A 73 -7.07 -2.48 0.63
CA THR A 73 -6.01 -2.34 -0.38
C THR A 73 -5.27 -3.65 -0.57
N GLY A 74 -5.85 -4.56 -1.36
CA GLY A 74 -5.33 -5.90 -1.60
C GLY A 74 -6.13 -7.03 -0.98
N GLY A 75 -7.10 -6.72 -0.09
CA GLY A 75 -7.94 -7.70 0.60
C GLY A 75 -9.38 -7.80 0.08
N GLY A 76 -9.72 -7.11 -1.02
CA GLY A 76 -11.05 -7.15 -1.62
C GLY A 76 -12.09 -6.26 -0.93
N LEU A 77 -13.35 -6.41 -1.37
CA LEU A 77 -14.50 -5.73 -0.79
C LEU A 77 -15.17 -6.62 0.26
N TRP A 78 -15.38 -6.08 1.43
CA TRP A 78 -16.01 -6.75 2.57
C TRP A 78 -17.38 -6.16 2.87
N LYS A 79 -18.30 -7.03 3.32
CA LYS A 79 -19.67 -6.67 3.70
C LYS A 79 -20.01 -7.21 5.08
N THR A 80 -20.72 -6.41 5.88
CA THR A 80 -21.46 -6.84 7.06
C THR A 80 -22.96 -6.62 6.87
N ILE A 81 -23.78 -7.42 7.54
CA ILE A 81 -25.24 -7.26 7.62
C ILE A 81 -25.74 -7.25 9.07
N ASP A 82 -24.82 -7.25 10.02
CA ASP A 82 -25.06 -7.32 11.46
C ASP A 82 -24.35 -6.19 12.25
N GLY A 83 -24.09 -5.06 11.56
CA GLY A 83 -23.49 -3.88 12.18
C GLY A 83 -22.01 -4.05 12.54
N GLY A 84 -21.28 -4.91 11.82
CA GLY A 84 -19.85 -5.13 12.01
C GLY A 84 -19.50 -6.21 13.03
N THR A 85 -20.47 -7.00 13.49
CA THR A 85 -20.20 -8.18 14.34
C THR A 85 -19.49 -9.26 13.55
N SER A 86 -19.89 -9.46 12.30
CA SER A 86 -19.22 -10.35 11.35
C SER A 86 -19.05 -9.70 9.98
N TRP A 87 -18.00 -10.12 9.27
CA TRP A 87 -17.67 -9.61 7.96
C TRP A 87 -17.45 -10.74 6.97
N LYS A 88 -17.88 -10.52 5.72
CA LYS A 88 -17.70 -11.48 4.63
C LYS A 88 -17.08 -10.79 3.44
N VAL A 89 -16.02 -11.38 2.88
CA VAL A 89 -15.45 -10.95 1.62
C VAL A 89 -16.40 -11.25 0.46
N MET A 90 -16.61 -10.27 -0.41
CA MET A 90 -17.59 -10.34 -1.51
C MET A 90 -16.94 -10.58 -2.87
N THR A 91 -15.63 -10.40 -3.00
CA THR A 91 -14.91 -10.38 -4.27
C THR A 91 -14.08 -11.63 -4.55
N ASP A 92 -13.75 -12.44 -3.53
CA ASP A 92 -12.92 -13.64 -3.70
C ASP A 92 -13.50 -14.63 -4.70
N GLY A 93 -12.70 -15.03 -5.68
CA GLY A 93 -13.08 -15.92 -6.76
C GLY A 93 -14.08 -15.34 -7.79
N LYS A 94 -14.42 -14.04 -7.67
CA LYS A 94 -15.39 -13.35 -8.55
C LYS A 94 -14.81 -12.17 -9.29
N VAL A 95 -13.77 -11.57 -8.76
CA VAL A 95 -13.05 -10.44 -9.32
C VAL A 95 -11.57 -10.72 -9.23
N ASP A 96 -10.86 -10.43 -10.29
CA ASP A 96 -9.42 -10.71 -10.46
C ASP A 96 -8.51 -9.60 -9.91
N ASN A 97 -9.05 -8.69 -9.08
CA ASN A 97 -8.29 -7.63 -8.41
C ASN A 97 -8.80 -7.43 -6.99
N GLY A 98 -7.89 -7.50 -6.02
CA GLY A 98 -8.21 -7.34 -4.59
C GLY A 98 -8.10 -5.89 -4.07
N VAL A 99 -7.75 -4.92 -4.91
CA VAL A 99 -7.53 -3.52 -4.48
C VAL A 99 -8.78 -2.71 -4.72
N VAL A 100 -9.41 -2.21 -3.66
CA VAL A 100 -10.63 -1.40 -3.76
C VAL A 100 -10.32 0.06 -3.47
N GLY A 101 -10.46 0.93 -4.50
CA GLY A 101 -10.18 2.35 -4.41
C GLY A 101 -11.38 3.23 -4.05
N GLY A 102 -12.58 2.74 -4.27
CA GLY A 102 -13.83 3.43 -3.92
C GLY A 102 -15.01 2.48 -3.95
N VAL A 103 -15.99 2.68 -3.10
CA VAL A 103 -17.25 1.92 -3.05
C VAL A 103 -18.44 2.87 -2.85
N ALA A 104 -19.54 2.60 -3.52
CA ALA A 104 -20.80 3.33 -3.33
C ALA A 104 -21.99 2.39 -3.46
N VAL A 105 -22.92 2.52 -2.53
CA VAL A 105 -24.25 1.87 -2.53
C VAL A 105 -25.25 2.89 -3.06
N CYS A 106 -26.14 2.47 -3.97
CA CYS A 106 -27.21 3.34 -4.43
C CYS A 106 -28.29 3.53 -3.36
N GLU A 107 -28.54 4.77 -2.95
CA GLU A 107 -29.53 5.07 -1.91
C GLU A 107 -30.98 4.75 -2.35
N ALA A 108 -31.28 4.90 -3.65
CA ALA A 108 -32.59 4.58 -4.23
C ALA A 108 -32.84 3.07 -4.30
N ASN A 109 -31.80 2.26 -4.45
CA ASN A 109 -31.88 0.79 -4.45
C ASN A 109 -30.58 0.17 -3.91
N PRO A 110 -30.52 -0.20 -2.64
CA PRO A 110 -29.29 -0.70 -2.02
C PRO A 110 -28.84 -2.10 -2.48
N ASP A 111 -29.57 -2.77 -3.38
CA ASP A 111 -29.07 -3.95 -4.09
C ASP A 111 -28.05 -3.59 -5.18
N ILE A 112 -28.07 -2.34 -5.63
CA ILE A 112 -27.15 -1.83 -6.65
C ILE A 112 -25.98 -1.13 -5.97
N LEU A 113 -24.79 -1.62 -6.27
CA LEU A 113 -23.55 -1.02 -5.78
C LEU A 113 -22.45 -1.10 -6.82
N TYR A 114 -21.52 -0.16 -6.72
CA TYR A 114 -20.34 -0.09 -7.57
C TYR A 114 -19.10 -0.01 -6.70
N PHE A 115 -18.02 -0.62 -7.15
CA PHE A 115 -16.71 -0.33 -6.63
C PHE A 115 -15.68 -0.13 -7.74
N THR A 116 -14.65 0.63 -7.43
CA THR A 116 -13.51 0.89 -8.32
C THR A 116 -12.25 0.23 -7.76
N THR A 117 -11.31 -0.09 -8.64
CA THR A 117 -10.07 -0.77 -8.28
C THR A 117 -8.86 0.16 -8.34
N GLY A 118 -7.75 -0.24 -7.66
CA GLY A 118 -6.55 0.58 -7.50
C GLY A 118 -6.69 1.63 -6.41
N GLU A 119 -5.57 2.15 -5.93
CA GLU A 119 -5.53 3.13 -4.85
C GLU A 119 -4.86 4.45 -5.28
N THR A 120 -5.11 5.53 -4.55
CA THR A 120 -4.59 6.87 -4.83
C THR A 120 -3.87 7.51 -3.66
N GLU A 121 -3.73 6.80 -2.58
CA GLU A 121 -2.86 7.13 -1.47
C GLU A 121 -1.41 6.84 -1.92
N LEU A 122 -0.68 7.91 -2.35
CA LEU A 122 0.63 7.77 -3.02
C LEU A 122 1.73 7.32 -2.05
N ARG A 123 1.62 6.12 -1.54
CA ARG A 123 2.61 5.43 -0.71
C ARG A 123 3.67 4.70 -1.56
N GLY A 124 4.69 4.09 -0.94
CA GLY A 124 5.80 3.45 -1.68
C GLY A 124 5.39 2.28 -2.57
N ASN A 125 4.34 1.56 -2.23
CA ASN A 125 3.86 0.37 -2.93
C ASN A 125 2.39 0.47 -3.37
N VAL A 126 2.02 1.59 -4.00
CA VAL A 126 0.69 1.83 -4.59
C VAL A 126 0.28 0.66 -5.47
N GLN A 127 -0.90 0.11 -5.21
CA GLN A 127 -1.43 -1.03 -5.93
C GLN A 127 -2.32 -0.58 -7.10
N PRO A 128 -2.06 -1.08 -8.31
CA PRO A 128 -2.88 -0.75 -9.48
C PRO A 128 -4.19 -1.55 -9.52
N GLY A 129 -5.19 -0.97 -10.15
CA GLY A 129 -6.44 -1.63 -10.48
C GLY A 129 -6.66 -1.76 -11.98
N HIS A 130 -7.89 -2.13 -12.38
CA HIS A 130 -8.29 -2.24 -13.78
C HIS A 130 -9.81 -2.08 -13.96
N GLY A 131 -10.37 -0.97 -13.55
CA GLY A 131 -11.72 -0.59 -13.89
C GLY A 131 -12.73 -0.53 -12.75
N VAL A 132 -13.98 -0.52 -13.14
CA VAL A 132 -15.17 -0.39 -12.30
C VAL A 132 -15.95 -1.70 -12.35
N PHE A 133 -16.50 -2.11 -11.22
CA PHE A 133 -17.36 -3.28 -11.09
C PHE A 133 -18.72 -2.90 -10.52
N LYS A 134 -19.76 -3.62 -10.96
CA LYS A 134 -21.16 -3.43 -10.59
C LYS A 134 -21.76 -4.71 -10.04
N SER A 135 -22.57 -4.58 -9.00
CA SER A 135 -23.48 -5.62 -8.52
C SER A 135 -24.93 -5.13 -8.57
N LEU A 136 -25.85 -6.03 -8.82
CA LEU A 136 -27.32 -5.80 -8.80
C LEU A 136 -28.00 -6.63 -7.70
N ASP A 137 -27.25 -7.31 -6.87
CA ASP A 137 -27.73 -8.29 -5.88
C ASP A 137 -27.02 -8.15 -4.52
N SER A 138 -26.71 -6.92 -4.12
CA SER A 138 -26.04 -6.60 -2.86
C SER A 138 -24.64 -7.22 -2.73
N GLY A 139 -23.90 -7.34 -3.84
CA GLY A 139 -22.53 -7.84 -3.87
C GLY A 139 -22.38 -9.36 -3.96
N LYS A 140 -23.47 -10.11 -4.18
CA LYS A 140 -23.39 -11.57 -4.35
C LYS A 140 -22.69 -11.94 -5.67
N THR A 141 -22.99 -11.20 -6.74
CA THR A 141 -22.35 -11.32 -8.05
C THR A 141 -21.81 -9.99 -8.54
N TRP A 142 -20.79 -10.04 -9.41
CA TRP A 142 -20.12 -8.88 -9.95
C TRP A 142 -19.96 -8.96 -11.46
N THR A 143 -20.16 -7.82 -12.13
CA THR A 143 -19.87 -7.65 -13.56
C THR A 143 -18.94 -6.47 -13.75
N SER A 144 -18.03 -6.56 -14.72
CA SER A 144 -17.22 -5.41 -15.11
C SER A 144 -18.10 -4.31 -15.69
N ALA A 145 -18.00 -3.12 -15.15
CA ALA A 145 -18.68 -1.91 -15.61
C ALA A 145 -17.73 -0.99 -16.42
N GLY A 146 -16.65 -1.52 -16.98
CA GLY A 146 -15.77 -0.79 -17.90
C GLY A 146 -14.59 -0.08 -17.27
N LEU A 147 -14.01 0.88 -18.00
CA LEU A 147 -12.82 1.66 -17.65
C LEU A 147 -11.57 0.83 -17.32
N LYS A 148 -11.41 -0.34 -17.93
CA LYS A 148 -10.32 -1.30 -17.65
C LYS A 148 -8.90 -0.72 -17.87
N LYS A 149 -8.76 0.33 -18.68
CA LYS A 149 -7.47 0.99 -18.92
C LYS A 149 -7.07 1.97 -17.82
N VAL A 150 -8.04 2.45 -17.03
CA VAL A 150 -7.79 3.32 -15.90
C VAL A 150 -7.29 2.48 -14.73
N ARG A 151 -6.08 2.78 -14.27
CA ARG A 151 -5.34 1.94 -13.32
C ARG A 151 -5.69 2.22 -11.86
N ASN A 152 -5.95 3.47 -11.52
CA ASN A 152 -6.18 3.88 -10.14
C ASN A 152 -7.37 4.83 -10.05
N PHE A 153 -8.25 4.57 -9.09
CA PHE A 153 -9.42 5.39 -8.82
C PHE A 153 -9.44 5.78 -7.34
N SER A 154 -9.95 6.97 -7.04
CA SER A 154 -10.06 7.44 -5.67
C SER A 154 -11.49 7.53 -5.16
N ARG A 155 -12.47 7.63 -6.05
CA ARG A 155 -13.89 7.80 -5.69
C ARG A 155 -14.81 7.20 -6.72
N VAL A 156 -15.94 6.68 -6.25
CA VAL A 156 -17.16 6.49 -7.03
C VAL A 156 -18.31 7.18 -6.30
N ARG A 157 -19.14 7.91 -7.04
CA ARG A 157 -20.34 8.59 -6.52
C ARG A 157 -21.50 8.31 -7.44
N ILE A 158 -22.64 7.94 -6.85
CA ILE A 158 -23.89 7.65 -7.55
C ILE A 158 -24.83 8.81 -7.28
N ASP A 159 -25.59 9.23 -8.30
CA ASP A 159 -26.71 10.15 -8.09
C ASP A 159 -27.69 9.53 -7.07
N PRO A 160 -28.01 10.20 -5.95
CA PRO A 160 -28.86 9.63 -4.90
C PRO A 160 -30.27 9.27 -5.37
N LYS A 161 -30.70 9.80 -6.52
CA LYS A 161 -32.05 9.59 -7.11
C LYS A 161 -32.04 8.63 -8.30
N ASP A 162 -30.86 8.38 -8.91
CA ASP A 162 -30.73 7.55 -10.12
C ASP A 162 -29.50 6.65 -10.05
N CYS A 163 -29.70 5.36 -9.80
CA CYS A 163 -28.63 4.35 -9.73
C CYS A 163 -27.84 4.17 -11.04
N ASN A 164 -28.33 4.68 -12.18
CA ASN A 164 -27.66 4.57 -13.47
C ASN A 164 -26.73 5.76 -13.76
N THR A 165 -26.91 6.88 -13.06
CA THR A 165 -26.04 8.05 -13.18
C THR A 165 -24.97 8.01 -12.09
N LEU A 166 -23.71 7.89 -12.53
CA LEU A 166 -22.57 7.80 -11.60
C LEU A 166 -21.33 8.49 -12.17
N PHE A 167 -20.47 8.89 -11.24
CA PHE A 167 -19.18 9.54 -11.52
C PHE A 167 -18.06 8.79 -10.83
N VAL A 168 -16.93 8.67 -11.52
CA VAL A 168 -15.71 8.10 -10.92
C VAL A 168 -14.53 9.05 -11.10
N ALA A 169 -13.73 9.17 -10.06
CA ALA A 169 -12.49 9.94 -10.06
C ALA A 169 -11.34 9.02 -10.51
N GLY A 170 -10.96 9.10 -11.78
CA GLY A 170 -9.83 8.38 -12.34
C GLY A 170 -8.53 9.16 -12.10
N PHE A 171 -7.69 8.67 -11.20
CA PHE A 171 -6.34 9.22 -11.02
C PHE A 171 -5.42 8.76 -12.16
N GLY A 172 -5.68 7.57 -12.71
CA GLY A 172 -4.89 6.97 -13.76
C GLY A 172 -3.57 6.38 -13.26
N HIS A 173 -2.60 6.20 -14.14
CA HIS A 173 -1.31 5.64 -13.80
C HIS A 173 -0.46 6.64 -12.99
N TYR A 174 0.01 6.27 -11.81
CA TYR A 174 0.73 7.17 -10.89
C TYR A 174 2.21 7.42 -11.25
N GLY A 175 2.84 6.51 -11.99
CA GLY A 175 4.28 6.55 -12.30
C GLY A 175 4.66 7.28 -13.60
N ALA A 176 3.67 7.64 -14.44
CA ALA A 176 3.91 8.29 -15.72
C ALA A 176 2.71 9.14 -16.17
N PRO A 177 2.92 10.19 -16.99
CA PRO A 177 1.85 10.92 -17.66
C PRO A 177 1.05 9.99 -18.58
N ARG A 178 -0.31 10.10 -18.53
CA ARG A 178 -1.23 9.30 -19.37
C ARG A 178 -2.59 9.98 -19.53
N GLU A 179 -3.26 9.68 -20.62
CA GLU A 179 -4.59 10.21 -20.93
C GLU A 179 -5.73 9.58 -20.11
N ASP A 180 -5.48 8.51 -19.35
CA ASP A 180 -6.50 7.80 -18.57
C ASP A 180 -6.88 8.49 -17.24
N ARG A 181 -6.56 9.76 -17.10
CA ARG A 181 -6.84 10.61 -15.95
C ARG A 181 -8.12 11.43 -16.13
N GLY A 182 -8.77 11.83 -15.03
CA GLY A 182 -9.92 12.74 -15.05
C GLY A 182 -11.18 12.17 -14.42
N VAL A 183 -12.28 12.92 -14.48
CA VAL A 183 -13.60 12.48 -14.04
C VAL A 183 -14.34 11.83 -15.20
N TYR A 184 -14.88 10.65 -14.95
CA TYR A 184 -15.72 9.92 -15.90
C TYR A 184 -17.15 9.86 -15.39
N LYS A 185 -18.11 10.02 -16.30
CA LYS A 185 -19.56 9.92 -16.06
C LYS A 185 -20.14 8.77 -16.86
N SER A 186 -21.04 8.02 -16.25
CA SER A 186 -21.98 7.12 -16.92
C SER A 186 -23.40 7.55 -16.58
N SER A 187 -24.33 7.40 -17.53
CA SER A 187 -25.77 7.62 -17.34
C SER A 187 -26.59 6.36 -17.66
N ASP A 188 -25.92 5.21 -17.81
CA ASP A 188 -26.52 3.91 -18.15
C ASP A 188 -26.02 2.78 -17.26
N GLY A 189 -25.63 3.11 -16.04
CA GLY A 189 -25.21 2.12 -15.05
C GLY A 189 -23.86 1.49 -15.33
N GLY A 190 -22.96 2.23 -15.99
CA GLY A 190 -21.59 1.80 -16.28
C GLY A 190 -21.42 1.04 -17.59
N ALA A 191 -22.48 0.96 -18.44
CA ALA A 191 -22.36 0.35 -19.76
C ALA A 191 -21.50 1.20 -20.72
N ASN A 192 -21.67 2.53 -20.65
CA ASN A 192 -20.87 3.49 -21.39
C ASN A 192 -20.33 4.59 -20.48
N TRP A 193 -19.15 5.09 -20.82
CA TRP A 193 -18.45 6.13 -20.07
C TRP A 193 -18.00 7.27 -20.96
N ARG A 194 -18.15 8.48 -20.44
CA ARG A 194 -17.64 9.70 -21.05
C ARG A 194 -16.72 10.41 -20.05
N LYS A 195 -15.54 10.82 -20.50
CA LYS A 195 -14.63 11.66 -19.71
C LYS A 195 -15.20 13.09 -19.73
N VAL A 196 -15.64 13.59 -18.59
CA VAL A 196 -16.36 14.85 -18.46
C VAL A 196 -15.53 15.99 -17.86
N LEU A 197 -14.43 15.65 -17.15
CA LEU A 197 -13.45 16.61 -16.68
C LEU A 197 -12.05 16.06 -16.91
N TYR A 198 -11.25 16.78 -17.67
CA TYR A 198 -9.85 16.43 -17.98
C TYR A 198 -9.04 17.71 -18.15
N ARG A 199 -7.82 17.73 -17.69
CA ARG A 199 -6.91 18.86 -17.85
C ARG A 199 -5.69 18.50 -18.69
N ASP A 200 -4.92 17.51 -18.22
CA ASP A 200 -3.71 17.05 -18.88
C ASP A 200 -3.35 15.62 -18.43
N GLU A 201 -2.29 15.06 -19.01
CA GLU A 201 -1.82 13.70 -18.72
C GLU A 201 -1.18 13.53 -17.33
N ARG A 202 -0.92 14.62 -16.60
CA ARG A 202 -0.29 14.60 -15.27
C ARG A 202 -1.29 14.70 -14.13
N SER A 203 -2.51 15.19 -14.41
CA SER A 203 -3.49 15.57 -13.41
C SER A 203 -4.65 14.60 -13.37
N GLY A 204 -4.72 13.79 -12.31
CA GLY A 204 -5.79 12.81 -12.08
C GLY A 204 -6.89 13.36 -11.17
N ALA A 205 -8.11 12.85 -11.29
CA ALA A 205 -9.19 13.18 -10.38
C ALA A 205 -9.02 12.42 -9.05
N VAL A 206 -9.22 13.13 -7.91
CA VAL A 206 -9.00 12.56 -6.57
C VAL A 206 -10.17 12.72 -5.61
N ASP A 207 -11.09 13.65 -5.85
CA ASP A 207 -12.30 13.75 -5.05
C ASP A 207 -13.50 14.22 -5.88
N ILE A 208 -14.70 13.77 -5.48
CA ILE A 208 -15.98 14.15 -6.08
C ILE A 208 -17.01 14.28 -4.95
N SER A 209 -17.73 15.39 -4.92
CA SER A 209 -18.86 15.62 -4.02
C SER A 209 -20.08 16.05 -4.82
N ILE A 210 -21.17 15.29 -4.72
CA ILE A 210 -22.46 15.59 -5.35
C ILE A 210 -23.37 16.25 -4.29
N ASP A 211 -24.02 17.34 -4.64
CA ASP A 211 -25.05 17.93 -3.76
C ASP A 211 -26.27 17.01 -3.70
N PRO A 212 -26.63 16.45 -2.55
CA PRO A 212 -27.76 15.53 -2.44
C PRO A 212 -29.13 16.20 -2.66
N LYS A 213 -29.22 17.53 -2.54
CA LYS A 213 -30.45 18.29 -2.81
C LYS A 213 -30.61 18.58 -4.31
N ASP A 214 -29.50 18.91 -4.97
CA ASP A 214 -29.43 19.15 -6.40
C ASP A 214 -28.28 18.34 -7.03
N PRO A 215 -28.51 17.08 -7.46
CA PRO A 215 -27.47 16.22 -8.01
C PRO A 215 -26.82 16.71 -9.31
N LYS A 216 -27.36 17.79 -9.92
CA LYS A 216 -26.71 18.47 -11.05
C LYS A 216 -25.53 19.32 -10.59
N THR A 217 -25.51 19.71 -9.33
CA THR A 217 -24.41 20.47 -8.72
C THR A 217 -23.37 19.50 -8.18
N ILE A 218 -22.17 19.53 -8.78
CA ILE A 218 -21.08 18.60 -8.49
C ILE A 218 -19.78 19.38 -8.32
N TYR A 219 -18.99 19.01 -7.31
CA TYR A 219 -17.64 19.50 -7.10
C TYR A 219 -16.65 18.37 -7.35
N ALA A 220 -15.55 18.66 -8.03
CA ALA A 220 -14.48 17.69 -8.26
C ALA A 220 -13.10 18.34 -8.15
N SER A 221 -12.12 17.57 -7.72
CA SER A 221 -10.73 18.03 -7.66
C SER A 221 -9.83 17.19 -8.56
N LEU A 222 -8.90 17.88 -9.23
CA LEU A 222 -7.79 17.29 -9.97
C LEU A 222 -6.49 17.52 -9.19
N TRP A 223 -5.58 16.58 -9.28
CA TRP A 223 -4.29 16.61 -8.60
C TRP A 223 -3.16 16.20 -9.56
N GLU A 224 -2.22 17.09 -9.77
CA GLU A 224 -0.98 16.81 -10.46
C GLU A 224 -0.01 16.16 -9.49
N ALA A 225 0.28 14.88 -9.71
CA ALA A 225 1.20 14.11 -8.87
C ALA A 225 1.75 12.89 -9.59
N TRP A 226 2.90 12.43 -9.12
CA TRP A 226 3.51 11.17 -9.53
C TRP A 226 4.21 10.49 -8.35
N ARG A 227 4.42 9.17 -8.45
CA ARG A 227 5.18 8.36 -7.50
C ARG A 227 6.10 7.41 -8.24
N ARG A 228 7.34 7.32 -7.77
CA ARG A 228 8.37 6.35 -8.19
C ARG A 228 9.04 5.76 -6.95
N PRO A 229 9.81 4.66 -7.06
CA PRO A 229 10.48 4.05 -5.91
C PRO A 229 11.34 5.02 -5.10
N TRP A 230 12.02 5.96 -5.78
CA TRP A 230 12.93 6.91 -5.16
C TRP A 230 12.30 8.26 -4.77
N GLY A 231 11.00 8.46 -5.00
CA GLY A 231 10.41 9.74 -4.66
C GLY A 231 9.03 9.96 -5.25
N MET A 232 8.48 11.10 -4.91
CA MET A 232 7.18 11.56 -5.39
C MET A 232 7.17 13.07 -5.63
N SER A 233 6.15 13.55 -6.32
CA SER A 233 5.80 14.96 -6.39
C SER A 233 4.33 15.14 -6.08
N SER A 234 3.99 16.16 -5.30
CA SER A 234 2.63 16.58 -5.00
C SER A 234 2.45 18.03 -5.36
N GLY A 235 1.47 18.29 -6.22
CA GLY A 235 1.10 19.63 -6.65
C GLY A 235 1.75 20.10 -7.95
N GLY A 236 1.05 21.00 -8.61
CA GLY A 236 1.45 21.61 -9.86
C GLY A 236 0.32 22.41 -10.50
N PRO A 237 0.57 23.02 -11.69
CA PRO A 237 -0.43 23.84 -12.40
C PRO A 237 -1.67 23.06 -12.83
N GLY A 238 -1.57 21.74 -12.90
CA GLY A 238 -2.70 20.86 -13.22
C GLY A 238 -3.64 20.57 -12.07
N SER A 239 -3.24 20.83 -10.82
CA SER A 239 -4.10 20.68 -9.65
C SER A 239 -5.15 21.78 -9.59
N GLY A 240 -6.39 21.43 -9.19
CA GLY A 240 -7.45 22.43 -9.09
C GLY A 240 -8.78 21.89 -8.57
N LEU A 241 -9.65 22.82 -8.19
CA LEU A 241 -11.02 22.58 -7.78
C LEU A 241 -11.99 23.05 -8.85
N PHE A 242 -13.00 22.26 -9.17
CA PHE A 242 -13.96 22.50 -10.23
C PHE A 242 -15.40 22.29 -9.76
N LYS A 243 -16.34 23.02 -10.37
CA LYS A 243 -17.78 22.91 -10.14
C LYS A 243 -18.53 22.75 -11.46
N SER A 244 -19.51 21.85 -11.47
CA SER A 244 -20.55 21.75 -12.47
C SER A 244 -21.91 22.06 -11.84
N VAL A 245 -22.83 22.64 -12.62
CA VAL A 245 -24.23 22.89 -12.22
C VAL A 245 -25.23 22.25 -13.18
N ASP A 246 -24.76 21.45 -14.12
CA ASP A 246 -25.55 20.81 -15.18
C ASP A 246 -25.32 19.29 -15.25
N GLY A 247 -24.92 18.68 -14.12
CA GLY A 247 -24.69 17.24 -14.03
C GLY A 247 -23.40 16.78 -14.70
N GLY A 248 -22.39 17.64 -14.71
CA GLY A 248 -21.04 17.30 -15.21
C GLY A 248 -20.87 17.52 -16.71
N GLU A 249 -21.79 18.24 -17.38
CA GLU A 249 -21.65 18.55 -18.81
C GLU A 249 -20.63 19.67 -19.05
N HIS A 250 -20.67 20.71 -18.19
CA HIS A 250 -19.71 21.82 -18.21
C HIS A 250 -19.14 22.03 -16.81
N TRP A 251 -17.89 22.47 -16.76
CA TRP A 251 -17.15 22.70 -15.51
C TRP A 251 -16.54 24.10 -15.46
N SER A 252 -16.74 24.77 -14.33
CA SER A 252 -16.09 26.03 -13.99
C SER A 252 -14.98 25.77 -13.00
N GLU A 253 -13.80 26.35 -13.24
CA GLU A 253 -12.68 26.25 -12.31
C GLU A 253 -12.85 27.24 -11.16
N LEU A 254 -12.71 26.76 -9.91
CA LEU A 254 -12.79 27.53 -8.68
C LEU A 254 -11.43 27.74 -8.02
N THR A 255 -10.38 27.17 -8.56
CA THR A 255 -9.03 27.11 -7.97
C THR A 255 -8.46 28.46 -7.58
N ARG A 256 -8.82 29.51 -8.32
CA ARG A 256 -8.31 30.89 -8.14
C ARG A 256 -9.39 31.89 -7.76
N ASN A 257 -10.56 31.43 -7.36
CA ASN A 257 -11.62 32.31 -6.89
C ASN A 257 -11.15 33.09 -5.64
N PRO A 258 -11.70 34.30 -5.40
CA PRO A 258 -11.29 35.15 -4.27
C PRO A 258 -11.25 34.36 -2.95
N GLY A 259 -10.12 34.48 -2.25
CA GLY A 259 -9.87 33.80 -0.97
C GLY A 259 -9.17 32.46 -1.05
N MET A 260 -9.04 31.84 -2.24
CA MET A 260 -8.24 30.63 -2.45
C MET A 260 -6.73 30.94 -2.50
N PRO A 261 -5.84 29.96 -2.25
CA PRO A 261 -4.38 30.16 -2.33
C PRO A 261 -3.92 30.62 -3.72
N ALA A 262 -2.96 31.56 -3.75
CA ALA A 262 -2.40 32.07 -5.00
C ALA A 262 -1.26 31.21 -5.56
N GLY A 263 -0.54 30.50 -4.70
CA GLY A 263 0.64 29.69 -5.04
C GLY A 263 0.28 28.33 -5.66
N PRO A 264 1.29 27.44 -5.83
CA PRO A 264 1.06 26.06 -6.24
C PRO A 264 0.11 25.33 -5.29
N ILE A 265 -0.77 24.52 -5.86
CA ILE A 265 -1.76 23.71 -5.14
C ILE A 265 -1.48 22.23 -5.40
N GLY A 266 -1.61 21.44 -4.35
CA GLY A 266 -1.52 19.98 -4.39
C GLY A 266 -2.88 19.30 -4.35
N LYS A 267 -3.02 18.32 -3.46
CA LYS A 267 -4.26 17.54 -3.30
C LYS A 267 -5.35 18.40 -2.63
N ILE A 268 -6.58 18.29 -3.13
CA ILE A 268 -7.74 18.97 -2.55
C ILE A 268 -8.81 17.92 -2.23
N GLY A 269 -9.24 17.86 -0.98
CA GLY A 269 -10.48 17.19 -0.58
C GLY A 269 -11.64 18.19 -0.62
N VAL A 270 -12.84 17.77 -1.04
CA VAL A 270 -14.01 18.65 -1.14
C VAL A 270 -15.29 17.97 -0.67
N THR A 271 -16.12 18.69 0.09
CA THR A 271 -17.46 18.21 0.45
C THR A 271 -18.46 19.36 0.49
N VAL A 272 -19.60 19.18 -0.18
CA VAL A 272 -20.76 20.07 -0.07
C VAL A 272 -21.58 19.68 1.15
N SER A 273 -22.10 20.66 1.88
CA SER A 273 -22.94 20.38 3.03
C SER A 273 -24.32 19.88 2.59
N PRO A 274 -24.77 18.71 3.05
CA PRO A 274 -26.13 18.24 2.78
C PRO A 274 -27.23 19.11 3.43
N VAL A 275 -26.85 19.93 4.42
CA VAL A 275 -27.79 20.83 5.12
C VAL A 275 -27.97 22.13 4.34
N ASP A 276 -26.92 22.61 3.63
CA ASP A 276 -26.95 23.87 2.91
C ASP A 276 -26.06 23.79 1.66
N SER A 277 -26.67 23.74 0.48
CA SER A 277 -25.98 23.60 -0.82
C SER A 277 -25.00 24.75 -1.14
N ALA A 278 -25.16 25.92 -0.50
CA ALA A 278 -24.22 27.03 -0.64
C ALA A 278 -22.94 26.85 0.20
N ARG A 279 -23.01 26.04 1.27
CA ARG A 279 -21.87 25.71 2.13
C ARG A 279 -21.03 24.56 1.53
N VAL A 280 -19.77 24.86 1.19
CA VAL A 280 -18.79 23.87 0.75
C VAL A 280 -17.51 23.99 1.55
N TYR A 281 -16.92 22.88 1.90
CA TYR A 281 -15.63 22.78 2.57
C TYR A 281 -14.60 22.24 1.59
N ALA A 282 -13.40 22.82 1.59
CA ALA A 282 -12.25 22.34 0.84
C ALA A 282 -11.01 22.28 1.74
N LEU A 283 -10.38 21.12 1.83
CA LEU A 283 -9.11 20.94 2.49
C LEU A 283 -8.01 21.00 1.42
N VAL A 284 -7.19 22.04 1.44
CA VAL A 284 -6.27 22.39 0.35
C VAL A 284 -4.82 22.21 0.78
N GLU A 285 -4.09 21.40 0.05
CA GLU A 285 -2.64 21.31 0.13
C GLU A 285 -2.01 22.46 -0.64
N ALA A 286 -1.41 23.40 0.09
CA ALA A 286 -0.65 24.52 -0.45
C ALA A 286 0.28 25.06 0.66
N LYS A 287 1.24 25.92 0.32
CA LYS A 287 2.08 26.60 1.31
C LYS A 287 1.22 27.39 2.33
N ASP A 288 0.23 28.10 1.81
CA ASP A 288 -0.81 28.82 2.55
C ASP A 288 -2.13 28.03 2.60
N GLY A 289 -2.03 26.71 2.57
CA GLY A 289 -3.15 25.77 2.60
C GLY A 289 -3.84 25.68 3.95
N GLY A 290 -4.86 24.82 4.03
CA GLY A 290 -5.69 24.57 5.21
C GLY A 290 -7.12 24.24 4.88
N MET A 291 -8.02 24.47 5.84
CA MET A 291 -9.47 24.38 5.64
C MET A 291 -9.99 25.69 5.04
N PHE A 292 -10.63 25.58 3.87
CA PHE A 292 -11.32 26.67 3.18
C PHE A 292 -12.82 26.40 3.17
N VAL A 293 -13.60 27.47 3.36
CA VAL A 293 -15.05 27.39 3.45
C VAL A 293 -15.66 28.49 2.59
N THR A 294 -16.74 28.15 1.90
CA THR A 294 -17.61 29.08 1.17
C THR A 294 -19.03 28.97 1.66
N ASP A 295 -19.81 30.06 1.56
CA ASP A 295 -21.27 30.11 1.80
C ASP A 295 -22.03 30.61 0.56
N ASP A 296 -21.37 30.67 -0.59
CA ASP A 296 -21.92 31.11 -1.88
C ASP A 296 -21.65 30.11 -3.02
N GLY A 297 -21.46 28.83 -2.64
CA GLY A 297 -21.26 27.74 -3.60
C GLY A 297 -19.93 27.82 -4.34
N GLY A 298 -18.93 28.50 -3.77
CA GLY A 298 -17.58 28.56 -4.32
C GLY A 298 -17.23 29.83 -5.07
N ALA A 299 -18.12 30.85 -5.07
CA ALA A 299 -17.80 32.15 -5.69
C ALA A 299 -16.69 32.88 -4.90
N THR A 300 -16.77 32.84 -3.55
CA THR A 300 -15.74 33.36 -2.66
C THR A 300 -15.40 32.36 -1.56
N TRP A 301 -14.15 32.38 -1.10
CA TRP A 301 -13.64 31.46 -0.09
C TRP A 301 -12.98 32.21 1.06
N ARG A 302 -12.99 31.60 2.24
CA ARG A 302 -12.22 32.06 3.39
C ARG A 302 -11.45 30.88 3.99
N ARG A 303 -10.19 31.06 4.29
CA ARG A 303 -9.41 30.10 5.09
C ARG A 303 -9.87 30.19 6.54
N THR A 304 -10.41 29.09 7.07
CA THR A 304 -10.91 29.04 8.44
C THR A 304 -9.90 28.42 9.41
N SER A 305 -9.03 27.53 8.94
CA SER A 305 -7.98 26.91 9.76
C SER A 305 -6.74 26.62 8.91
N ASP A 306 -5.56 26.83 9.49
CA ASP A 306 -4.26 26.43 8.94
C ASP A 306 -3.56 25.37 9.81
N SER A 307 -4.28 24.77 10.74
CA SER A 307 -3.73 23.76 11.65
C SER A 307 -2.98 22.67 10.88
N ARG A 308 -1.80 22.32 11.37
CA ARG A 308 -1.02 21.22 10.82
C ARG A 308 -1.73 19.88 10.97
N ASP A 309 -2.53 19.70 12.03
CA ASP A 309 -3.20 18.44 12.34
C ASP A 309 -4.19 18.00 11.28
N ILE A 310 -4.80 18.94 10.53
CA ILE A 310 -5.74 18.63 9.45
C ILE A 310 -5.07 18.43 8.08
N ARG A 311 -3.76 18.69 7.94
CA ARG A 311 -3.06 18.69 6.65
C ARG A 311 -1.71 17.98 6.66
N GLN A 312 -1.48 17.10 7.63
CA GLN A 312 -0.28 16.25 7.66
C GLN A 312 -0.29 15.31 6.46
N ARG A 313 0.88 15.09 5.82
CA ARG A 313 1.07 14.17 4.70
C ARG A 313 -0.08 14.25 3.68
N ALA A 314 -0.33 15.44 3.15
CA ALA A 314 -1.53 15.73 2.34
C ALA A 314 -1.69 14.78 1.14
N PHE A 315 -0.59 14.34 0.54
CA PHE A 315 -0.58 13.35 -0.55
C PHE A 315 -1.19 11.99 -0.13
N TYR A 316 -1.10 11.62 1.16
CA TYR A 316 -1.61 10.36 1.68
C TYR A 316 -3.05 10.49 2.19
N TYR A 317 -3.36 11.58 2.88
CA TYR A 317 -4.67 11.85 3.45
C TYR A 317 -5.49 12.85 2.59
N THR A 318 -5.95 13.94 3.18
CA THR A 318 -6.74 15.02 2.56
C THR A 318 -8.16 14.57 2.20
N ARG A 319 -8.85 13.98 3.18
CA ARG A 319 -10.26 13.60 3.09
C ARG A 319 -11.08 14.34 4.12
N LEU A 320 -12.30 14.72 3.74
CA LEU A 320 -13.23 15.38 4.64
C LEU A 320 -14.67 14.99 4.30
N GLN A 321 -15.55 15.08 5.30
CA GLN A 321 -16.97 14.79 5.14
C GLN A 321 -17.80 15.78 5.96
N ALA A 322 -18.74 16.50 5.33
CA ALA A 322 -19.72 17.33 6.02
C ALA A 322 -20.79 16.46 6.71
N ASP A 323 -21.23 16.87 7.90
CA ASP A 323 -22.29 16.20 8.63
C ASP A 323 -23.64 16.37 7.90
N PRO A 324 -24.42 15.31 7.70
CA PRO A 324 -25.69 15.38 6.99
C PRO A 324 -26.80 16.10 7.75
N LYS A 325 -26.64 16.38 9.04
CA LYS A 325 -27.66 17.01 9.90
C LYS A 325 -27.24 18.34 10.53
N VAL A 326 -25.93 18.60 10.63
CA VAL A 326 -25.38 19.79 11.31
C VAL A 326 -24.54 20.59 10.35
N LYS A 327 -25.01 21.77 9.93
CA LYS A 327 -24.39 22.63 8.91
C LYS A 327 -22.91 22.94 9.21
N ASP A 328 -22.57 23.28 10.46
CA ASP A 328 -21.24 23.73 10.86
C ASP A 328 -20.32 22.59 11.33
N ARG A 329 -20.78 21.33 11.18
CA ARG A 329 -19.98 20.16 11.50
C ARG A 329 -19.31 19.59 10.26
N VAL A 330 -17.98 19.43 10.35
CA VAL A 330 -17.17 18.75 9.33
C VAL A 330 -16.15 17.84 10.00
N TYR A 331 -15.94 16.69 9.41
CA TYR A 331 -14.94 15.70 9.80
C TYR A 331 -13.75 15.76 8.86
N VAL A 332 -12.56 15.61 9.41
CA VAL A 332 -11.31 15.52 8.65
C VAL A 332 -10.61 14.21 9.01
N LEU A 333 -10.27 13.47 7.94
CA LEU A 333 -9.57 12.20 8.02
C LEU A 333 -8.09 12.46 7.69
N ASN A 334 -7.25 12.16 8.66
CA ASN A 334 -5.81 12.37 8.63
C ASN A 334 -5.15 11.33 9.55
N VAL A 335 -3.90 11.55 10.01
CA VAL A 335 -3.29 10.74 11.08
C VAL A 335 -4.29 10.54 12.24
N ASN A 336 -4.99 11.61 12.59
CA ASN A 336 -6.08 11.58 13.55
C ASN A 336 -7.42 11.80 12.85
N PHE A 337 -8.47 11.17 13.35
CA PHE A 337 -9.84 11.46 12.96
C PHE A 337 -10.34 12.68 13.76
N LEU A 338 -10.57 13.79 13.08
CA LEU A 338 -10.85 15.09 13.69
C LEU A 338 -12.23 15.58 13.33
N ARG A 339 -12.87 16.32 14.26
CA ARG A 339 -14.18 16.96 14.06
C ARG A 339 -14.14 18.42 14.45
N SER A 340 -14.69 19.25 13.59
CA SER A 340 -15.05 20.64 13.86
C SER A 340 -16.55 20.74 14.01
N ASP A 341 -17.00 21.55 14.96
CA ASP A 341 -18.41 21.90 15.19
C ASP A 341 -18.68 23.40 14.97
N ASP A 342 -17.69 24.16 14.47
CA ASP A 342 -17.70 25.62 14.30
C ASP A 342 -17.43 26.09 12.85
N GLY A 343 -17.76 25.25 11.88
CA GLY A 343 -17.56 25.56 10.46
C GLY A 343 -16.12 25.44 9.99
N GLY A 344 -15.33 24.54 10.58
CA GLY A 344 -13.94 24.29 10.18
C GLY A 344 -12.94 25.30 10.72
N LYS A 345 -13.28 26.07 11.76
CA LYS A 345 -12.37 27.05 12.38
C LYS A 345 -11.41 26.35 13.35
N THR A 346 -11.96 25.47 14.19
CA THR A 346 -11.18 24.70 15.15
C THR A 346 -11.53 23.21 15.08
N PHE A 347 -10.57 22.36 15.50
CA PHE A 347 -10.70 20.91 15.50
C PHE A 347 -10.36 20.34 16.90
N PRO A 348 -11.09 20.72 17.96
CA PRO A 348 -10.79 20.31 19.32
C PRO A 348 -11.14 18.85 19.59
N THR A 349 -12.05 18.26 18.79
CA THR A 349 -12.51 16.89 18.97
C THR A 349 -11.67 15.93 18.15
N LYS A 350 -10.87 15.11 18.85
CA LYS A 350 -10.18 13.96 18.31
C LYS A 350 -11.03 12.72 18.59
N ILE A 351 -11.58 12.13 17.55
CA ILE A 351 -12.40 10.91 17.65
C ILE A 351 -11.44 9.73 17.76
N LYS A 352 -11.58 8.95 18.82
CA LYS A 352 -10.75 7.77 19.03
C LYS A 352 -11.35 6.59 18.25
N VAL A 353 -10.65 6.15 17.22
CA VAL A 353 -10.92 4.95 16.41
C VAL A 353 -9.98 3.81 16.83
N PRO A 354 -10.26 2.55 16.43
CA PRO A 354 -9.40 1.41 16.78
C PRO A 354 -7.98 1.51 16.23
N HIS A 355 -7.82 2.08 15.02
CA HIS A 355 -6.53 2.32 14.36
C HIS A 355 -6.44 3.78 13.88
N GLY A 356 -5.22 4.31 13.77
CA GLY A 356 -4.95 5.62 13.17
C GLY A 356 -4.92 5.59 11.64
N ASP A 357 -4.51 6.72 11.05
CA ASP A 357 -4.34 6.87 9.61
C ASP A 357 -5.64 6.67 8.83
N ASN A 358 -6.49 7.70 8.92
CA ASN A 358 -7.89 7.65 8.49
C ASN A 358 -8.03 8.10 7.04
N HIS A 359 -8.85 7.38 6.24
CA HIS A 359 -8.90 7.55 4.78
C HIS A 359 -10.28 7.86 4.22
N ASP A 360 -11.36 7.27 4.74
CA ASP A 360 -12.70 7.48 4.22
C ASP A 360 -13.77 7.42 5.31
N LEU A 361 -14.87 8.14 5.10
CA LEU A 361 -15.99 8.20 6.03
C LEU A 361 -17.30 8.24 5.26
N TRP A 362 -18.21 7.32 5.60
CA TRP A 362 -19.61 7.41 5.25
C TRP A 362 -20.45 7.64 6.49
N ILE A 363 -21.38 8.60 6.42
CA ILE A 363 -22.34 8.91 7.47
C ILE A 363 -23.73 8.73 6.89
N ALA A 364 -24.59 8.02 7.63
CA ALA A 364 -25.96 7.78 7.16
C ALA A 364 -26.72 9.11 6.97
N PRO A 365 -27.29 9.38 5.76
CA PRO A 365 -27.95 10.65 5.46
C PRO A 365 -29.14 10.96 6.39
N ASN A 366 -29.80 9.90 6.88
CA ASN A 366 -30.97 9.99 7.75
C ASN A 366 -30.64 9.96 9.25
N ASP A 367 -29.42 9.54 9.63
CA ASP A 367 -29.00 9.39 11.03
C ASP A 367 -27.47 9.56 11.18
N ASN A 368 -27.03 10.76 11.58
CA ASN A 368 -25.60 11.06 11.75
C ASN A 368 -24.92 10.37 12.94
N GLN A 369 -25.65 9.55 13.70
CA GLN A 369 -25.04 8.69 14.71
C GLN A 369 -24.47 7.40 14.11
N ARG A 370 -24.97 7.01 12.92
CA ARG A 370 -24.50 5.83 12.20
C ARG A 370 -23.44 6.20 11.17
N MET A 371 -22.28 5.63 11.31
CA MET A 371 -21.15 5.88 10.40
C MET A 371 -20.24 4.66 10.28
N ILE A 372 -19.56 4.57 9.16
CA ILE A 372 -18.43 3.67 8.97
C ILE A 372 -17.23 4.50 8.52
N GLU A 373 -16.09 4.20 9.10
CA GLU A 373 -14.80 4.86 8.83
C GLU A 373 -13.80 3.82 8.35
N ALA A 374 -12.88 4.23 7.46
CA ALA A 374 -11.77 3.45 6.92
C ALA A 374 -10.44 4.02 7.40
N ASN A 375 -9.56 3.13 7.88
CA ASN A 375 -8.21 3.46 8.34
C ASN A 375 -7.19 2.37 7.96
N ASP A 376 -5.94 2.50 8.43
CA ASP A 376 -4.91 1.50 8.16
C ASP A 376 -5.08 0.17 8.93
N GLY A 377 -6.09 0.06 9.81
CA GLY A 377 -6.55 -1.17 10.45
C GLY A 377 -7.77 -1.79 9.77
N GLY A 378 -8.49 -1.06 8.90
CA GLY A 378 -9.63 -1.59 8.16
C GLY A 378 -10.86 -0.69 8.13
N GLY A 379 -12.05 -1.28 8.19
CA GLY A 379 -13.33 -0.59 8.28
C GLY A 379 -13.98 -0.77 9.65
N THR A 380 -14.34 0.31 10.32
CA THR A 380 -14.94 0.28 11.66
C THR A 380 -16.24 1.07 11.72
N ILE A 381 -17.22 0.59 12.50
CA ILE A 381 -18.59 1.12 12.54
C ILE A 381 -18.87 1.75 13.90
N SER A 382 -19.51 2.93 13.87
CA SER A 382 -20.10 3.57 15.04
C SER A 382 -21.60 3.77 14.83
N VAL A 383 -22.38 3.56 15.88
CA VAL A 383 -23.83 3.82 15.92
C VAL A 383 -24.19 4.90 16.95
N ASN A 384 -23.19 5.61 17.46
CA ASN A 384 -23.36 6.63 18.51
C ASN A 384 -22.52 7.90 18.24
N GLY A 385 -22.34 8.25 16.96
CA GLY A 385 -21.64 9.47 16.55
C GLY A 385 -20.16 9.48 16.85
N GLY A 386 -19.50 8.33 16.75
CA GLY A 386 -18.05 8.19 16.94
C GLY A 386 -17.60 8.04 18.39
N LYS A 387 -18.53 7.84 19.35
CA LYS A 387 -18.18 7.63 20.77
C LYS A 387 -17.58 6.25 21.03
N SER A 388 -18.00 5.25 20.27
CA SER A 388 -17.43 3.89 20.28
C SER A 388 -17.51 3.27 18.90
N TRP A 389 -16.64 2.27 18.65
CA TRP A 389 -16.44 1.64 17.34
C TRP A 389 -16.34 0.13 17.46
N THR A 390 -16.69 -0.56 16.38
CA THR A 390 -16.48 -2.01 16.27
C THR A 390 -15.00 -2.34 16.18
N LYS A 391 -14.64 -3.60 16.47
CA LYS A 391 -13.27 -4.09 16.33
C LYS A 391 -12.93 -4.35 14.85
N GLU A 392 -11.66 -4.21 14.52
CA GLU A 392 -11.08 -4.53 13.22
C GLU A 392 -10.41 -5.92 13.27
N SER A 393 -11.25 -6.96 13.31
CA SER A 393 -10.81 -8.36 13.46
C SER A 393 -11.24 -9.17 12.24
N TYR A 394 -10.44 -9.07 11.18
CA TYR A 394 -10.62 -9.80 9.91
C TYR A 394 -9.24 -9.93 9.20
N PRO A 395 -9.06 -10.94 8.34
CA PRO A 395 -7.74 -11.29 7.79
C PRO A 395 -7.39 -10.47 6.54
N THR A 396 -7.15 -9.16 6.70
CA THR A 396 -6.70 -8.27 5.62
C THR A 396 -5.30 -7.70 5.86
N ALA A 397 -4.50 -8.38 6.68
CA ALA A 397 -3.15 -7.98 7.00
C ALA A 397 -2.26 -7.89 5.75
N GLN A 398 -1.56 -6.77 5.57
CA GLN A 398 -0.54 -6.61 4.54
C GLN A 398 0.81 -7.10 5.10
N ILE A 399 1.30 -8.25 4.63
CA ILE A 399 2.58 -8.84 5.04
C ILE A 399 3.59 -8.67 3.92
N TYR A 400 4.78 -8.12 4.24
CA TYR A 400 5.83 -7.86 3.24
C TYR A 400 6.62 -9.10 2.87
N ARG A 401 7.13 -9.81 3.87
CA ARG A 401 7.96 -11.01 3.71
C ARG A 401 7.52 -12.07 4.68
N LEU A 402 7.61 -13.32 4.27
CA LEU A 402 7.27 -14.46 5.11
C LEU A 402 8.52 -15.27 5.40
N THR A 403 8.63 -15.73 6.65
CA THR A 403 9.54 -16.78 7.05
C THR A 403 8.79 -17.87 7.83
N ILE A 404 9.35 -19.05 7.87
CA ILE A 404 8.86 -20.14 8.71
C ILE A 404 9.89 -20.43 9.78
N SER A 405 9.42 -20.71 11.00
CA SER A 405 10.30 -21.07 12.11
C SER A 405 10.66 -22.58 12.07
N ASN A 406 11.74 -22.93 12.76
CA ASN A 406 12.19 -24.30 12.91
C ASN A 406 11.47 -25.08 14.03
N HIS A 407 10.37 -24.54 14.59
CA HIS A 407 9.50 -25.23 15.52
C HIS A 407 8.69 -26.34 14.86
N TYR A 408 8.18 -27.27 15.67
CA TYR A 408 7.18 -28.23 15.24
C TYR A 408 5.97 -28.24 16.20
N PRO A 409 4.75 -27.87 15.75
CA PRO A 409 4.44 -27.26 14.44
C PRO A 409 5.16 -25.91 14.25
N TYR A 410 5.49 -25.60 12.99
CA TYR A 410 6.17 -24.35 12.68
C TYR A 410 5.24 -23.14 12.80
N PHE A 411 5.84 -21.98 13.00
CA PHE A 411 5.16 -20.69 12.87
C PHE A 411 5.42 -20.06 11.50
N VAL A 412 4.44 -19.33 11.00
CA VAL A 412 4.58 -18.46 9.84
C VAL A 412 4.70 -17.03 10.37
N CYS A 413 5.80 -16.37 10.07
CA CYS A 413 6.15 -15.06 10.62
C CYS A 413 6.29 -14.02 9.53
N GLY A 414 5.88 -12.78 9.80
CA GLY A 414 6.05 -11.66 8.90
C GLY A 414 5.84 -10.31 9.58
N ALA A 415 6.43 -9.27 9.00
CA ALA A 415 6.15 -7.90 9.36
C ALA A 415 4.87 -7.44 8.66
N GLN A 416 3.91 -6.94 9.43
CA GLN A 416 2.64 -6.42 8.95
C GLN A 416 2.70 -4.91 8.90
N GLN A 417 2.45 -4.33 7.74
CA GLN A 417 2.34 -2.88 7.57
C GLN A 417 1.35 -2.30 8.59
N ASP A 418 1.75 -1.24 9.27
CA ASP A 418 1.01 -0.46 10.26
C ASP A 418 0.63 -1.22 11.56
N ASN A 419 1.03 -2.50 11.69
CA ASN A 419 0.66 -3.34 12.82
C ASN A 419 1.82 -4.16 13.42
N SER A 420 3.08 -3.81 13.13
CA SER A 420 4.26 -4.49 13.65
C SER A 420 4.39 -5.95 13.16
N SER A 421 5.33 -6.70 13.68
CA SER A 421 5.59 -8.08 13.29
C SER A 421 4.73 -9.08 14.06
N ILE A 422 4.49 -10.25 13.46
CA ILE A 422 3.74 -11.34 14.08
C ILE A 422 4.20 -12.71 13.58
N CYS A 423 4.17 -13.70 14.46
CA CYS A 423 4.24 -15.12 14.13
C CYS A 423 2.92 -15.80 14.44
N VAL A 424 2.34 -16.51 13.48
CA VAL A 424 1.12 -17.29 13.63
C VAL A 424 1.41 -18.80 13.51
N PRO A 425 0.76 -19.68 14.30
CA PRO A 425 1.01 -21.12 14.22
C PRO A 425 0.49 -21.68 12.90
N SER A 426 1.26 -22.53 12.24
CA SER A 426 0.82 -23.23 11.04
C SER A 426 -0.33 -24.20 11.30
N LYS A 427 -0.48 -24.66 12.54
CA LYS A 427 -1.54 -25.57 13.00
C LYS A 427 -1.99 -25.13 14.40
N ASP A 428 -3.23 -24.68 14.48
CA ASP A 428 -3.89 -24.41 15.76
C ASP A 428 -4.66 -25.65 16.21
N TRP A 429 -4.34 -26.15 17.41
CA TRP A 429 -4.98 -27.32 17.99
C TRP A 429 -6.18 -26.98 18.87
N LYS A 430 -6.31 -25.72 19.34
CA LYS A 430 -7.25 -25.38 20.41
C LYS A 430 -7.87 -23.99 20.31
N HIS A 431 -7.84 -23.28 19.22
CA HIS A 431 -8.32 -21.89 19.17
C HIS A 431 -7.88 -21.06 20.39
N VAL A 432 -6.60 -21.19 20.75
CA VAL A 432 -6.08 -20.49 21.92
C VAL A 432 -6.03 -19.00 21.59
N ASN A 433 -6.95 -18.28 22.17
CA ASN A 433 -7.06 -16.83 22.07
C ASN A 433 -5.94 -16.20 22.91
N VAL A 434 -4.79 -15.95 22.30
CA VAL A 434 -3.68 -15.23 22.91
C VAL A 434 -3.77 -13.78 22.44
N LEU A 435 -3.87 -12.85 23.38
CA LEU A 435 -3.97 -11.40 23.11
C LEU A 435 -5.27 -10.96 22.39
N GLY A 436 -6.43 -11.27 22.94
CA GLY A 436 -7.69 -10.64 22.52
C GLY A 436 -8.24 -11.11 21.17
N GLY A 437 -8.01 -12.37 20.78
CA GLY A 437 -8.51 -12.96 19.52
C GLY A 437 -7.45 -13.18 18.46
N GLN A 438 -6.20 -12.90 18.74
CA GLN A 438 -5.10 -13.11 17.81
C GLN A 438 -4.40 -14.44 18.11
N TYR A 439 -4.34 -15.31 17.10
CA TYR A 439 -3.55 -16.53 17.12
C TYR A 439 -2.10 -16.17 16.80
N GLY A 440 -1.20 -16.22 17.79
CA GLY A 440 0.20 -15.95 17.55
C GLY A 440 0.84 -15.03 18.59
N PHE A 441 2.10 -14.71 18.39
CA PHE A 441 2.87 -13.82 19.25
C PHE A 441 3.57 -12.74 18.43
N ALA A 442 3.77 -11.57 19.04
CA ALA A 442 4.58 -10.50 18.46
C ALA A 442 6.06 -10.92 18.48
N VAL A 443 6.72 -10.82 17.36
CA VAL A 443 8.17 -10.89 17.23
C VAL A 443 8.68 -9.46 17.26
N ALA A 444 9.78 -9.17 17.89
CA ALA A 444 10.38 -7.84 17.88
C ALA A 444 10.58 -7.28 16.45
N GLY A 445 11.21 -6.15 16.28
CA GLY A 445 11.29 -5.43 15.03
C GLY A 445 10.05 -4.54 14.80
N GLY A 446 9.70 -4.28 13.56
CA GLY A 446 8.62 -3.37 13.23
C GLY A 446 7.72 -3.85 12.08
N GLU A 447 7.12 -2.90 11.40
CA GLU A 447 6.07 -3.13 10.42
C GLU A 447 6.56 -3.53 9.02
N SER A 448 7.86 -3.43 8.73
CA SER A 448 8.36 -3.47 7.36
C SER A 448 9.49 -4.47 7.09
N GLY A 449 10.16 -4.97 8.12
CA GLY A 449 11.41 -5.74 7.98
C GLY A 449 11.23 -7.19 7.57
N TYR A 450 12.36 -7.81 7.23
CA TYR A 450 12.47 -9.27 7.20
C TYR A 450 12.45 -9.82 8.63
N ILE A 451 12.04 -11.08 8.76
CA ILE A 451 12.19 -11.87 9.97
C ILE A 451 13.02 -13.09 9.61
N ALA A 452 14.10 -13.35 10.36
CA ALA A 452 14.93 -14.54 10.23
C ALA A 452 14.89 -15.34 11.54
N ASN A 453 14.56 -16.63 11.45
CA ASN A 453 14.61 -17.54 12.60
C ASN A 453 16.00 -18.17 12.69
N ASP A 454 16.60 -18.19 13.89
CA ASP A 454 17.91 -18.75 14.11
C ASP A 454 17.92 -20.26 13.78
N PRO A 455 18.81 -20.72 12.89
CA PRO A 455 18.86 -22.12 12.49
C PRO A 455 19.37 -23.07 13.59
N GLN A 456 19.92 -22.55 14.70
CA GLN A 456 20.43 -23.35 15.84
C GLN A 456 19.47 -23.34 17.03
N ASP A 457 18.73 -22.23 17.22
CA ASP A 457 17.72 -22.11 18.29
C ASP A 457 16.40 -21.59 17.72
N PRO A 458 15.38 -22.45 17.58
CA PRO A 458 14.10 -22.03 17.01
C PRO A 458 13.40 -20.93 17.82
N ASN A 459 13.75 -20.72 19.08
CA ASN A 459 13.17 -19.64 19.90
C ASN A 459 13.74 -18.27 19.58
N VAL A 460 14.88 -18.19 18.88
CA VAL A 460 15.54 -16.94 18.56
C VAL A 460 15.13 -16.43 17.18
N PHE A 461 14.70 -15.17 17.13
CA PHE A 461 14.33 -14.47 15.92
C PHE A 461 15.10 -13.16 15.79
N TYR A 462 15.43 -12.80 14.55
CA TYR A 462 15.95 -11.49 14.17
C TYR A 462 14.90 -10.81 13.32
N ALA A 463 14.40 -9.67 13.76
CA ALA A 463 13.30 -8.99 13.12
C ALA A 463 13.65 -7.53 12.85
N GLY A 464 13.54 -7.13 11.59
CA GLY A 464 13.88 -5.80 11.12
C GLY A 464 12.72 -4.82 11.12
N SER A 465 13.06 -3.55 10.92
CA SER A 465 12.13 -2.47 10.61
C SER A 465 12.84 -1.43 9.73
N TYR A 466 12.10 -0.43 9.25
CA TYR A 466 12.67 0.65 8.45
C TYR A 466 13.82 1.37 9.16
N GLY A 467 14.69 2.01 8.37
CA GLY A 467 15.85 2.73 8.90
C GLY A 467 16.97 1.83 9.42
N GLY A 468 16.97 0.53 9.10
CA GLY A 468 17.98 -0.41 9.56
C GLY A 468 17.80 -0.91 10.99
N ALA A 469 16.63 -0.62 11.62
CA ALA A 469 16.32 -1.15 12.94
C ALA A 469 16.27 -2.68 12.88
N LEU A 470 16.95 -3.35 13.82
CA LEU A 470 17.06 -4.80 13.90
C LEU A 470 17.07 -5.23 15.36
N ASP A 471 16.15 -6.11 15.71
CA ASP A 471 16.04 -6.68 17.05
C ASP A 471 16.28 -8.19 17.02
N ARG A 472 16.96 -8.69 18.06
CA ARG A 472 17.03 -10.11 18.42
C ARG A 472 16.00 -10.38 19.52
N PHE A 473 15.04 -11.23 19.23
CA PHE A 473 13.96 -11.62 20.13
C PHE A 473 14.13 -13.08 20.55
N ASP A 474 13.95 -13.37 21.83
CA ASP A 474 13.93 -14.72 22.39
C ASP A 474 12.51 -15.07 22.84
N TYR A 475 11.86 -15.96 22.11
CA TYR A 475 10.49 -16.41 22.36
C TYR A 475 10.34 -17.11 23.72
N SER A 476 11.37 -17.84 24.18
CA SER A 476 11.30 -18.59 25.44
C SER A 476 11.27 -17.69 26.66
N THR A 477 11.90 -16.52 26.60
CA THR A 477 11.99 -15.54 27.68
C THR A 477 11.14 -14.28 27.46
N GLY A 478 10.72 -14.04 26.22
CA GLY A 478 10.06 -12.81 25.81
C GLY A 478 10.99 -11.59 25.76
N GLN A 479 12.29 -11.77 25.86
CA GLN A 479 13.26 -10.67 25.88
C GLN A 479 13.64 -10.23 24.47
N THR A 480 13.83 -8.91 24.33
CA THR A 480 14.27 -8.26 23.08
C THR A 480 15.56 -7.49 23.34
N ARG A 481 16.49 -7.57 22.40
CA ARG A 481 17.72 -6.79 22.38
C ARG A 481 17.90 -6.16 21.00
N SER A 482 18.11 -4.85 20.93
CA SER A 482 18.48 -4.18 19.69
C SER A 482 19.90 -4.58 19.27
N VAL A 483 20.05 -4.95 17.99
CA VAL A 483 21.29 -5.42 17.36
C VAL A 483 21.54 -4.74 16.02
N ASN A 484 21.15 -3.47 15.90
CA ASN A 484 21.28 -2.67 14.69
C ASN A 484 22.70 -2.71 14.13
N VAL A 485 22.81 -2.74 12.80
CA VAL A 485 24.09 -2.55 12.11
C VAL A 485 24.68 -1.19 12.44
N LEU A 486 23.85 -0.14 12.33
CA LEU A 486 24.16 1.22 12.75
C LEU A 486 22.98 1.78 13.56
N PRO A 487 23.24 2.39 14.73
CA PRO A 487 22.18 2.96 15.56
C PRO A 487 21.84 4.39 15.09
N ASP A 488 21.34 4.53 13.87
CA ASP A 488 20.95 5.82 13.29
C ASP A 488 19.44 5.88 13.03
N ASN A 489 18.88 7.09 12.97
CA ASN A 489 17.48 7.33 12.62
C ASN A 489 17.42 8.19 11.35
N PRO A 490 17.22 7.59 10.17
CA PRO A 490 17.15 8.31 8.90
C PRO A 490 15.81 9.02 8.68
N MET A 491 14.85 8.93 9.59
CA MET A 491 13.54 9.55 9.45
C MET A 491 13.66 11.07 9.33
N GLY A 492 13.11 11.61 8.24
CA GLY A 492 13.17 13.04 7.93
C GLY A 492 14.35 13.46 7.04
N TYR A 493 15.24 12.52 6.68
CA TYR A 493 16.39 12.77 5.81
C TYR A 493 16.20 12.16 4.42
N SER A 494 16.76 12.80 3.40
CA SER A 494 16.79 12.22 2.06
C SER A 494 17.84 11.11 1.96
N ALA A 495 17.74 10.25 0.94
CA ALA A 495 18.71 9.17 0.76
C ALA A 495 20.16 9.69 0.57
N SER A 496 20.33 10.93 0.07
CA SER A 496 21.65 11.59 -0.06
C SER A 496 22.24 12.04 1.28
N ASP A 497 21.41 12.22 2.31
CA ASP A 497 21.83 12.79 3.60
C ASP A 497 22.19 11.71 4.63
N ILE A 498 21.87 10.44 4.33
CA ILE A 498 22.12 9.30 5.22
C ILE A 498 23.36 8.51 4.78
N GLY A 499 24.18 8.10 5.75
CA GLY A 499 25.40 7.35 5.49
C GLY A 499 25.15 5.91 5.03
N GLU A 500 24.21 5.22 5.66
CA GLU A 500 23.80 3.86 5.30
C GLU A 500 22.31 3.83 4.93
N ARG A 501 22.03 3.47 3.68
CA ARG A 501 20.69 3.45 3.09
C ARG A 501 20.06 2.07 3.28
N PHE A 502 19.35 1.87 4.38
CA PHE A 502 18.54 0.67 4.59
C PHE A 502 17.17 0.86 3.95
N GLN A 503 16.82 -0.04 3.03
CA GLN A 503 15.52 -0.02 2.38
C GLN A 503 14.41 -0.37 3.39
N TRP A 504 13.17 0.02 3.10
CA TRP A 504 11.99 -0.26 3.94
C TRP A 504 11.88 -1.73 4.37
N THR A 505 12.16 -2.66 3.44
CA THR A 505 12.19 -4.11 3.67
C THR A 505 13.57 -4.68 3.35
N TYR A 506 14.61 -4.20 4.02
CA TYR A 506 15.97 -4.66 3.75
C TYR A 506 16.17 -6.14 4.14
N PRO A 507 16.99 -6.89 3.38
CA PRO A 507 17.27 -8.30 3.64
C PRO A 507 17.94 -8.56 4.99
N ILE A 508 17.46 -9.60 5.69
CA ILE A 508 18.05 -10.19 6.89
C ILE A 508 18.02 -11.70 6.67
N VAL A 509 19.17 -12.33 6.44
CA VAL A 509 19.24 -13.74 6.03
C VAL A 509 20.40 -14.48 6.69
N PHE A 510 20.16 -15.68 7.19
CA PHE A 510 21.22 -16.58 7.66
C PHE A 510 21.96 -17.22 6.49
N ASP A 511 23.24 -17.49 6.69
CA ASP A 511 24.01 -18.32 5.78
C ASP A 511 23.49 -19.78 5.87
N PRO A 512 23.11 -20.42 4.76
CA PRO A 512 22.61 -21.78 4.78
C PRO A 512 23.68 -22.83 5.13
N GLN A 513 24.96 -22.49 5.07
CA GLN A 513 26.09 -23.39 5.31
C GLN A 513 26.83 -23.07 6.62
N ASP A 514 26.80 -21.81 7.08
CA ASP A 514 27.34 -21.38 8.36
C ASP A 514 26.22 -20.80 9.25
N LYS A 515 25.69 -21.62 10.13
CA LYS A 515 24.57 -21.27 11.00
C LYS A 515 24.85 -20.14 12.01
N ASN A 516 26.11 -19.78 12.22
CA ASN A 516 26.47 -18.64 13.08
C ASN A 516 26.44 -17.30 12.34
N ARG A 517 26.38 -17.36 11.01
CA ARG A 517 26.51 -16.18 10.15
C ARG A 517 25.17 -15.62 9.75
N LEU A 518 24.92 -14.38 10.13
CA LEU A 518 23.75 -13.61 9.74
C LEU A 518 24.18 -12.43 8.89
N TYR A 519 23.48 -12.19 7.77
CA TYR A 519 23.69 -11.05 6.89
C TYR A 519 22.56 -10.04 7.01
N ALA A 520 22.90 -8.75 6.86
CA ALA A 520 21.98 -7.65 6.62
C ALA A 520 22.51 -6.78 5.47
N SER A 521 21.65 -6.00 4.82
CA SER A 521 22.11 -5.12 3.74
C SER A 521 21.52 -3.73 3.76
N SER A 522 22.35 -2.74 3.50
CA SER A 522 22.08 -1.36 3.11
C SER A 522 22.42 -1.21 1.61
N GLN A 523 23.16 -0.19 1.18
CA GLN A 523 23.91 -0.22 -0.11
C GLN A 523 25.12 -1.16 -0.04
N HIS A 524 25.48 -1.58 1.17
CA HIS A 524 26.54 -2.54 1.46
C HIS A 524 25.94 -3.85 1.99
N VAL A 525 26.74 -4.91 1.95
CA VAL A 525 26.46 -6.17 2.65
C VAL A 525 27.23 -6.20 3.96
N TRP A 526 26.53 -6.53 5.04
CA TRP A 526 27.05 -6.63 6.39
C TRP A 526 26.89 -8.05 6.91
N GLN A 527 27.84 -8.50 7.75
CA GLN A 527 27.75 -9.79 8.42
C GLN A 527 28.01 -9.67 9.92
N THR A 528 27.41 -10.55 10.68
CA THR A 528 27.71 -10.81 12.09
C THR A 528 27.96 -12.30 12.31
N LEU A 529 28.90 -12.62 13.24
CA LEU A 529 29.21 -13.99 13.69
C LEU A 529 28.96 -14.17 15.19
N ASP A 530 28.48 -13.11 15.86
CA ASP A 530 28.34 -13.03 17.32
C ASP A 530 26.91 -12.59 17.72
N GLN A 531 25.90 -12.99 16.92
CA GLN A 531 24.49 -12.72 17.18
C GLN A 531 24.16 -11.22 17.20
N GLY A 532 24.83 -10.44 16.35
CA GLY A 532 24.60 -9.01 16.21
C GLY A 532 25.23 -8.14 17.28
N GLN A 533 26.20 -8.65 18.07
CA GLN A 533 26.97 -7.82 18.99
C GLN A 533 27.95 -6.92 18.25
N SER A 534 28.47 -7.40 17.11
CA SER A 534 29.27 -6.62 16.19
C SER A 534 28.92 -6.94 14.75
N TRP A 535 29.18 -5.98 13.85
CA TRP A 535 28.93 -6.11 12.43
C TRP A 535 30.16 -5.74 11.62
N GLN A 536 30.43 -6.52 10.58
CA GLN A 536 31.50 -6.28 9.62
C GLN A 536 30.92 -6.00 8.24
N ARG A 537 31.31 -4.89 7.63
CA ARG A 537 31.02 -4.61 6.22
C ARG A 537 31.89 -5.49 5.34
N ILE A 538 31.28 -6.24 4.43
CA ILE A 538 31.94 -7.19 3.52
C ILE A 538 31.77 -6.85 2.04
N SER A 539 31.25 -5.65 1.71
CA SER A 539 31.16 -5.20 0.32
C SER A 539 31.48 -3.72 0.16
N PRO A 540 31.89 -3.27 -1.04
CA PRO A 540 31.76 -1.88 -1.44
C PRO A 540 30.27 -1.51 -1.61
N ASP A 541 29.97 -0.25 -2.01
CA ASP A 541 28.62 0.12 -2.49
C ASP A 541 28.31 -0.69 -3.77
N LEU A 542 27.24 -1.50 -3.72
CA LEU A 542 26.81 -2.40 -4.80
C LEU A 542 25.68 -1.81 -5.65
N THR A 543 25.46 -0.51 -5.56
CA THR A 543 24.37 0.21 -6.24
C THR A 543 24.91 1.14 -7.34
N ARG A 544 24.02 1.72 -8.14
CA ARG A 544 24.38 2.75 -9.12
C ARG A 544 24.74 4.07 -8.47
N HIS A 545 24.21 4.34 -7.28
CA HIS A 545 24.41 5.58 -6.55
C HIS A 545 24.14 6.84 -7.42
N ASP A 546 23.06 6.81 -8.21
CA ASP A 546 22.70 7.93 -9.09
C ASP A 546 22.16 9.11 -8.25
N PRO A 547 22.88 10.26 -8.18
CA PRO A 547 22.43 11.42 -7.39
C PRO A 547 21.05 11.94 -7.76
N ALA A 548 20.58 11.71 -8.99
CA ALA A 548 19.25 12.12 -9.45
C ALA A 548 18.10 11.38 -8.75
N THR A 549 18.39 10.25 -8.09
CA THR A 549 17.42 9.42 -7.40
C THR A 549 17.54 9.46 -5.87
N LEU A 550 18.48 10.22 -5.32
CA LEU A 550 18.77 10.25 -3.88
C LEU A 550 18.28 11.52 -3.18
N GLY A 551 17.76 12.49 -3.94
CA GLY A 551 17.32 13.78 -3.40
C GLY A 551 16.02 13.69 -2.58
N PRO A 552 15.59 14.84 -1.99
CA PRO A 552 14.36 14.92 -1.21
C PRO A 552 13.12 14.54 -2.01
N SER A 553 12.22 13.78 -1.38
CA SER A 553 10.93 13.35 -1.93
C SER A 553 9.79 14.27 -1.47
N GLY A 554 8.71 14.38 -2.27
CA GLY A 554 7.48 15.10 -1.94
C GLY A 554 7.21 16.35 -2.78
N GLY A 555 8.23 16.97 -3.32
CA GLY A 555 8.09 18.16 -4.19
C GLY A 555 7.90 19.48 -3.45
N GLY A 556 7.42 20.52 -4.16
CA GLY A 556 7.48 21.91 -3.71
C GLY A 556 6.53 22.35 -2.59
N ILE A 557 5.59 21.51 -2.15
CA ILE A 557 4.58 21.89 -1.15
C ILE A 557 4.75 21.06 0.13
N THR A 558 4.72 19.73 0.02
CA THR A 558 4.82 18.81 1.15
C THR A 558 5.92 17.79 0.90
N LEU A 559 6.93 17.76 1.78
CA LEU A 559 7.97 16.74 1.73
C LEU A 559 7.48 15.44 2.35
N ASP A 560 7.91 14.28 1.80
CA ASP A 560 7.77 12.97 2.38
C ASP A 560 9.13 12.30 2.52
N GLN A 561 9.59 12.16 3.75
CA GLN A 561 10.90 11.63 4.14
C GLN A 561 10.68 10.60 5.26
N THR A 562 9.84 9.61 5.01
CA THR A 562 9.46 8.59 5.99
C THR A 562 10.31 7.32 5.91
N GLY A 563 11.33 7.29 5.04
CA GLY A 563 12.21 6.14 4.83
C GLY A 563 11.71 5.17 3.76
N VAL A 564 10.49 5.33 3.28
CA VAL A 564 9.93 4.54 2.15
C VAL A 564 10.66 4.86 0.85
N GLU A 565 11.18 6.07 0.71
CA GLU A 565 11.90 6.60 -0.45
C GLU A 565 13.40 6.27 -0.43
N THR A 566 13.88 5.57 0.59
CA THR A 566 15.29 5.11 0.62
C THR A 566 15.54 4.17 -0.56
N TYR A 567 16.44 4.58 -1.45
CA TYR A 567 16.70 3.96 -2.74
C TYR A 567 18.21 3.80 -2.98
N SER A 568 18.60 3.12 -4.04
CA SER A 568 19.97 2.67 -4.27
C SER A 568 20.46 1.81 -3.09
N THR A 569 19.78 0.68 -2.88
CA THR A 569 20.03 -0.26 -1.78
C THR A 569 20.19 -1.68 -2.31
N VAL A 570 20.88 -2.55 -1.59
CA VAL A 570 20.83 -3.99 -1.84
C VAL A 570 19.48 -4.52 -1.31
N PHE A 571 18.58 -4.82 -2.23
CA PHE A 571 17.20 -5.20 -1.95
C PHE A 571 16.95 -6.71 -1.95
N ALA A 572 17.87 -7.47 -2.55
CA ALA A 572 17.86 -8.93 -2.56
C ALA A 572 19.24 -9.47 -2.19
N LEU A 573 19.28 -10.44 -1.28
CA LEU A 573 20.51 -11.09 -0.84
C LEU A 573 20.28 -12.61 -0.78
N ALA A 574 21.14 -13.38 -1.45
CA ALA A 574 21.02 -14.82 -1.56
C ALA A 574 22.37 -15.52 -1.37
N PRO A 575 22.73 -15.91 -0.14
CA PRO A 575 23.83 -16.82 0.11
C PRO A 575 23.53 -18.19 -0.54
N SER A 576 24.53 -18.79 -1.19
CA SER A 576 24.38 -20.04 -1.92
C SER A 576 24.17 -21.24 -0.98
N ARG A 577 23.17 -22.06 -1.32
CA ARG A 577 22.96 -23.35 -0.62
C ARG A 577 23.88 -24.47 -1.11
N LEU A 578 24.54 -24.25 -2.26
CA LEU A 578 25.35 -25.29 -2.93
C LEU A 578 26.85 -25.08 -2.71
N GLU A 579 27.32 -23.84 -2.75
CA GLU A 579 28.72 -23.49 -2.69
C GLU A 579 28.98 -22.54 -1.50
N PRO A 580 29.92 -22.84 -0.61
CA PRO A 580 30.29 -21.94 0.47
C PRO A 580 30.93 -20.66 -0.08
N ASN A 581 30.82 -19.57 0.66
CA ASN A 581 31.40 -18.27 0.34
C ASN A 581 30.86 -17.59 -0.93
N VAL A 582 29.77 -18.11 -1.52
CA VAL A 582 29.11 -17.51 -2.69
C VAL A 582 27.86 -16.78 -2.23
N ILE A 583 27.78 -15.47 -2.51
CA ILE A 583 26.64 -14.62 -2.17
C ILE A 583 26.25 -13.81 -3.40
N TRP A 584 24.97 -13.82 -3.73
CA TRP A 584 24.38 -12.98 -4.75
C TRP A 584 23.69 -11.78 -4.11
N ALA A 585 23.90 -10.59 -4.68
CA ALA A 585 23.28 -9.35 -4.25
C ALA A 585 22.62 -8.64 -5.44
N GLY A 586 21.35 -8.26 -5.28
CA GLY A 586 20.61 -7.47 -6.27
C GLY A 586 20.19 -6.13 -5.67
N SER A 587 20.49 -5.03 -6.37
CA SER A 587 20.06 -3.70 -5.95
C SER A 587 18.72 -3.30 -6.55
N ASP A 588 17.97 -2.44 -5.85
CA ASP A 588 16.68 -1.89 -6.30
C ASP A 588 16.82 -0.94 -7.51
N ASP A 589 18.03 -0.49 -7.79
CA ASP A 589 18.39 0.31 -8.98
C ASP A 589 18.94 -0.53 -10.14
N GLY A 590 18.81 -1.86 -10.05
CA GLY A 590 18.96 -2.79 -11.18
C GLY A 590 20.36 -3.33 -11.42
N LEU A 591 21.22 -3.42 -10.41
CA LEU A 591 22.49 -4.13 -10.50
C LEU A 591 22.42 -5.50 -9.84
N VAL A 592 23.18 -6.46 -10.39
CA VAL A 592 23.38 -7.79 -9.82
C VAL A 592 24.87 -8.03 -9.63
N HIS A 593 25.25 -8.37 -8.41
CA HIS A 593 26.63 -8.67 -8.04
C HIS A 593 26.74 -10.07 -7.44
N VAL A 594 27.91 -10.66 -7.55
CA VAL A 594 28.26 -11.93 -6.91
C VAL A 594 29.64 -11.86 -6.29
N THR A 595 29.77 -12.37 -5.08
CA THR A 595 31.06 -12.74 -4.50
C THR A 595 31.22 -14.26 -4.51
N ARG A 596 32.47 -14.77 -4.62
CA ARG A 596 32.81 -16.19 -4.53
C ARG A 596 33.90 -16.45 -3.48
N ASP A 597 34.24 -15.43 -2.72
CA ASP A 597 35.33 -15.42 -1.75
C ASP A 597 34.94 -14.76 -0.42
N ASP A 598 33.66 -14.92 -0.04
CA ASP A 598 33.10 -14.43 1.23
C ASP A 598 33.17 -12.89 1.37
N GLY A 599 32.89 -12.18 0.26
CA GLY A 599 32.83 -10.73 0.25
C GLY A 599 34.18 -10.01 0.09
N ARG A 600 35.30 -10.73 -0.07
CA ARG A 600 36.61 -10.10 -0.31
C ARG A 600 36.68 -9.38 -1.66
N SER A 601 35.98 -9.92 -2.65
CA SER A 601 35.79 -9.30 -3.95
C SER A 601 34.34 -9.48 -4.43
N TRP A 602 33.85 -8.51 -5.23
CA TRP A 602 32.51 -8.52 -5.80
C TRP A 602 32.59 -8.25 -7.31
N GLN A 603 31.94 -9.09 -8.07
CA GLN A 603 31.84 -8.98 -9.52
C GLN A 603 30.44 -8.50 -9.91
N ASN A 604 30.35 -7.44 -10.71
CA ASN A 604 29.10 -7.06 -11.36
C ASN A 604 28.81 -8.06 -12.49
N VAL A 605 27.70 -8.74 -12.39
CA VAL A 605 27.22 -9.75 -13.35
C VAL A 605 25.85 -9.39 -13.91
N THR A 606 25.48 -8.11 -13.85
CA THR A 606 24.21 -7.61 -14.38
C THR A 606 24.06 -8.01 -15.85
N PRO A 607 23.02 -8.76 -16.23
CA PRO A 607 22.79 -9.13 -17.62
C PRO A 607 22.56 -7.90 -18.50
N ALA A 608 23.17 -7.90 -19.68
CA ALA A 608 22.88 -6.89 -20.69
C ALA A 608 21.41 -7.03 -21.15
N GLY A 609 20.64 -5.94 -21.06
CA GLY A 609 19.26 -5.92 -21.52
C GLY A 609 18.20 -6.19 -20.44
N LEU A 610 18.54 -6.12 -19.17
CA LEU A 610 17.53 -5.93 -18.12
C LEU A 610 16.80 -4.61 -18.36
N PRO A 611 15.44 -4.54 -18.13
CA PRO A 611 14.64 -3.36 -18.40
C PRO A 611 15.04 -2.15 -17.55
#